data_e42e4add1af37f23cd6ffcd1dde402e5
#
_entry.id   e42e4add1af37f23cd6ffcd1dde402e5
#
_cell.length_a   1.000
_cell.length_b   1.000
_cell.length_c   1.000
_cell.angle_alpha   90.00
_cell.angle_beta   90.00
_cell.angle_gamma   90.00
#
_symmetry.space_group_name_H-M   'P 1'
#
loop_
_entity.id
_entity.type
_entity.pdbx_description
1 polymer ?
#
loop_
_entity_poly.entity_id
_entity_poly.type
_entity_poly.pdbx_seq_one_letter_code
_entity_poly.pdbx_strand_id
1 'polypeptide(L)'
;VSVNHALKHAASSIGKKITIDWIDSENINGNVDTLSKYNGILVPGGFGTRGSEGIIKTANFAREKNIPYLGICFGFQLAAVSFARNVCNHSDANSTEIESNTNNPIIDLLPEQDGVTDMGGSLRLGANDINVKPDTVANKIYGQNTISKRHRHRYEFNTKYLDEFAGKGMIFSGESDSGRRMEILEIPEHKFFVGVQFPPEFN
;
A
#
# COMPACT_ATOMS: atom_id res chain seq x y z
N VAL A 1 9.03 5.59 -14.26
CA VAL A 1 8.96 5.15 -15.67
C VAL A 1 8.17 3.86 -15.78
N SER A 2 8.51 2.77 -15.05
CA SER A 2 7.87 1.44 -15.13
C SER A 2 6.35 1.48 -14.93
N VAL A 3 5.87 2.12 -13.86
CA VAL A 3 4.44 2.27 -13.55
C VAL A 3 3.66 2.91 -14.72
N ASN A 4 4.22 3.97 -15.34
CA ASN A 4 3.57 4.61 -16.49
C ASN A 4 3.45 3.68 -17.70
N HIS A 5 4.49 2.89 -17.96
CA HIS A 5 4.46 1.90 -19.03
C HIS A 5 3.42 0.81 -18.74
N ALA A 6 3.40 0.29 -17.51
CA ALA A 6 2.43 -0.71 -17.10
C ALA A 6 0.98 -0.21 -17.23
N LEU A 7 0.70 1.02 -16.79
CA LEU A 7 -0.63 1.64 -16.94
C LEU A 7 -1.04 1.81 -18.41
N LYS A 8 -0.11 2.23 -19.28
CA LYS A 8 -0.38 2.36 -20.72
C LYS A 8 -0.64 1.00 -21.37
N HIS A 9 0.16 -0.02 -21.01
CA HIS A 9 -0.04 -1.39 -21.50
C HIS A 9 -1.39 -1.94 -21.04
N ALA A 10 -1.73 -1.79 -19.75
CA ALA A 10 -3.00 -2.23 -19.19
C ALA A 10 -4.19 -1.54 -19.89
N ALA A 11 -4.12 -0.23 -20.09
CA ALA A 11 -5.16 0.51 -20.81
C ALA A 11 -5.31 0.02 -22.25
N SER A 12 -4.20 -0.19 -22.94
CA SER A 12 -4.19 -0.70 -24.33
C SER A 12 -4.81 -2.09 -24.43
N SER A 13 -4.50 -3.00 -23.47
CA SER A 13 -5.01 -4.38 -23.48
C SER A 13 -6.53 -4.47 -23.36
N ILE A 14 -7.16 -3.46 -22.74
CA ILE A 14 -8.62 -3.35 -22.61
C ILE A 14 -9.24 -2.33 -23.59
N GLY A 15 -8.49 -1.89 -24.59
CA GLY A 15 -8.96 -0.93 -25.61
C GLY A 15 -9.33 0.46 -25.05
N LYS A 16 -8.69 0.90 -23.97
CA LYS A 16 -8.94 2.21 -23.35
C LYS A 16 -7.73 3.15 -23.51
N LYS A 17 -8.02 4.44 -23.51
CA LYS A 17 -7.00 5.49 -23.39
C LYS A 17 -6.86 5.88 -21.92
N ILE A 18 -5.63 6.15 -21.49
CA ILE A 18 -5.34 6.65 -20.14
C ILE A 18 -4.61 8.00 -20.25
N THR A 19 -5.04 8.95 -19.44
CA THR A 19 -4.31 10.19 -19.16
C THR A 19 -3.73 10.09 -17.76
N ILE A 20 -2.46 10.40 -17.60
CA ILE A 20 -1.75 10.29 -16.34
C ILE A 20 -1.24 11.69 -15.97
N ASP A 21 -1.74 12.20 -14.85
CA ASP A 21 -1.26 13.43 -14.25
C ASP A 21 -0.38 13.09 -13.06
N TRP A 22 0.77 13.72 -12.96
CA TRP A 22 1.68 13.61 -11.83
C TRP A 22 1.41 14.74 -10.85
N ILE A 23 1.11 14.36 -9.59
CA ILE A 23 0.81 15.31 -8.54
C ILE A 23 1.83 15.12 -7.42
N ASP A 24 2.49 16.22 -7.04
CA ASP A 24 3.37 16.20 -5.88
C ASP A 24 2.53 16.15 -4.59
N SER A 25 2.78 15.12 -3.78
CA SER A 25 2.07 14.89 -2.53
C SER A 25 2.24 16.01 -1.49
N GLU A 26 3.32 16.78 -1.55
CA GLU A 26 3.50 17.96 -0.70
C GLU A 26 2.45 19.04 -0.99
N ASN A 27 2.01 19.15 -2.24
CA ASN A 27 1.01 20.14 -2.66
C ASN A 27 -0.42 19.73 -2.29
N ILE A 28 -0.66 18.46 -1.93
CA ILE A 28 -2.00 17.96 -1.57
C ILE A 28 -2.40 18.35 -0.14
N ASN A 29 -1.45 18.64 0.74
CA ASN A 29 -1.70 18.92 2.16
C ASN A 29 -2.78 19.98 2.44
N GLY A 30 -3.03 20.90 1.51
CA GLY A 30 -4.04 21.95 1.64
C GLY A 30 -5.35 21.72 0.89
N ASN A 31 -5.40 20.82 -0.10
CA ASN A 31 -6.57 20.70 -0.97
C ASN A 31 -6.69 19.33 -1.64
N VAL A 32 -7.11 18.32 -0.90
CA VAL A 32 -7.37 16.96 -1.43
C VAL A 32 -8.56 16.91 -2.39
N ASP A 33 -9.49 17.85 -2.33
CA ASP A 33 -10.68 17.87 -3.17
C ASP A 33 -10.37 18.02 -4.66
N THR A 34 -9.20 18.54 -5.00
CA THR A 34 -8.69 18.58 -6.38
C THR A 34 -8.55 17.20 -7.01
N LEU A 35 -8.49 16.14 -6.19
CA LEU A 35 -8.39 14.76 -6.64
C LEU A 35 -9.73 14.20 -7.13
N SER A 36 -10.86 14.85 -6.82
CA SER A 36 -12.21 14.38 -7.19
C SER A 36 -12.45 14.26 -8.71
N LYS A 37 -11.66 14.97 -9.51
CA LYS A 37 -11.75 14.93 -10.98
C LYS A 37 -11.14 13.65 -11.60
N TYR A 38 -10.37 12.88 -10.84
CA TYR A 38 -9.70 11.68 -11.35
C TYR A 38 -10.56 10.42 -11.21
N ASN A 39 -10.45 9.52 -12.18
CA ASN A 39 -11.16 8.25 -12.18
C ASN A 39 -10.48 7.17 -11.33
N GLY A 40 -9.24 7.40 -10.94
CA GLY A 40 -8.47 6.54 -10.06
C GLY A 40 -7.19 7.21 -9.60
N ILE A 41 -6.66 6.77 -8.49
CA ILE A 41 -5.47 7.28 -7.84
C ILE A 41 -4.47 6.14 -7.68
N LEU A 42 -3.24 6.35 -8.10
CA LEU A 42 -2.13 5.45 -7.87
C LEU A 42 -1.05 6.16 -7.06
N VAL A 43 -0.66 5.55 -5.94
CA VAL A 43 0.48 6.00 -5.14
C VAL A 43 1.63 5.02 -5.35
N PRO A 44 2.72 5.45 -5.97
CA PRO A 44 3.86 4.58 -6.27
C PRO A 44 4.71 4.30 -5.03
N GLY A 45 5.72 3.46 -5.20
CA GLY A 45 6.76 3.22 -4.20
C GLY A 45 7.56 4.49 -3.91
N GLY A 46 8.03 4.58 -2.68
CA GLY A 46 8.82 5.69 -2.16
C GLY A 46 9.39 5.33 -0.79
N PHE A 47 9.92 6.34 -0.11
CA PHE A 47 10.46 6.23 1.25
C PHE A 47 10.63 7.63 1.86
N GLY A 48 10.85 7.67 3.17
CA GLY A 48 11.14 8.88 3.92
C GLY A 48 9.90 9.70 4.28
N THR A 49 10.13 10.88 4.84
CA THR A 49 9.08 11.71 5.46
C THR A 49 8.42 12.68 4.49
N ARG A 50 9.12 13.01 3.40
CA ARG A 50 8.68 14.03 2.44
C ARG A 50 7.37 13.64 1.77
N GLY A 51 6.34 14.48 1.88
CA GLY A 51 5.04 14.29 1.25
C GLY A 51 4.19 13.15 1.84
N SER A 52 4.65 12.47 2.90
CA SER A 52 3.94 11.34 3.53
C SER A 52 2.54 11.71 4.00
N GLU A 53 2.38 12.87 4.64
CA GLU A 53 1.06 13.34 5.10
C GLU A 53 0.09 13.60 3.93
N GLY A 54 0.58 14.11 2.80
CA GLY A 54 -0.22 14.25 1.59
C GLY A 54 -0.70 12.91 1.04
N ILE A 55 0.15 11.88 1.08
CA ILE A 55 -0.21 10.52 0.68
C ILE A 55 -1.25 9.92 1.64
N ILE A 56 -1.08 10.07 2.96
CA ILE A 56 -2.02 9.59 3.97
C ILE A 56 -3.41 10.23 3.75
N LYS A 57 -3.46 11.54 3.53
CA LYS A 57 -4.70 12.25 3.21
C LYS A 57 -5.31 11.80 1.90
N THR A 58 -4.49 11.54 0.89
CA THR A 58 -4.94 11.03 -0.41
C THR A 58 -5.60 9.65 -0.29
N ALA A 59 -5.00 8.74 0.49
CA ALA A 59 -5.57 7.41 0.73
C ALA A 59 -6.92 7.51 1.47
N ASN A 60 -7.03 8.38 2.49
CA ASN A 60 -8.30 8.61 3.16
C ASN A 60 -9.37 9.18 2.22
N PHE A 61 -9.01 10.18 1.43
CA PHE A 61 -9.90 10.79 0.46
C PHE A 61 -10.40 9.76 -0.58
N ALA A 62 -9.51 8.94 -1.12
CA ALA A 62 -9.90 7.89 -2.07
C ALA A 62 -10.89 6.90 -1.42
N ARG A 63 -10.63 6.48 -0.17
CA ARG A 63 -11.52 5.60 0.59
C ARG A 63 -12.90 6.23 0.79
N GLU A 64 -12.98 7.47 1.27
CA GLU A 64 -14.24 8.13 1.60
C GLU A 64 -15.07 8.49 0.35
N LYS A 65 -14.41 8.87 -0.73
CA LYS A 65 -15.05 9.24 -1.99
C LYS A 65 -15.28 8.06 -2.94
N ASN A 66 -14.95 6.85 -2.50
CA ASN A 66 -15.07 5.63 -3.32
C ASN A 66 -14.36 5.74 -4.69
N ILE A 67 -13.19 6.43 -4.70
CA ILE A 67 -12.35 6.58 -5.88
C ILE A 67 -11.36 5.40 -5.93
N PRO A 68 -11.27 4.66 -7.05
CA PRO A 68 -10.30 3.58 -7.20
C PRO A 68 -8.90 3.98 -6.75
N TYR A 69 -8.30 3.18 -5.87
CA TYR A 69 -6.98 3.42 -5.28
C TYR A 69 -6.07 2.19 -5.47
N LEU A 70 -4.86 2.43 -5.95
CA LEU A 70 -3.78 1.46 -5.96
C LEU A 70 -2.56 2.02 -5.23
N GLY A 71 -2.20 1.43 -4.09
CA GLY A 71 -0.98 1.76 -3.34
C GLY A 71 0.13 0.74 -3.59
N ILE A 72 1.31 1.18 -4.02
CA ILE A 72 2.47 0.32 -4.28
C ILE A 72 3.54 0.59 -3.22
N CYS A 73 4.02 -0.43 -2.53
CA CYS A 73 5.09 -0.37 -1.54
C CYS A 73 4.82 0.72 -0.49
N PHE A 74 5.41 1.90 -0.60
CA PHE A 74 5.15 3.02 0.29
C PHE A 74 3.67 3.46 0.26
N GLY A 75 3.02 3.40 -0.92
CA GLY A 75 1.59 3.66 -1.04
C GLY A 75 0.71 2.66 -0.31
N PHE A 76 1.09 1.37 -0.26
CA PHE A 76 0.46 0.36 0.59
C PHE A 76 0.63 0.72 2.07
N GLN A 77 1.85 1.03 2.49
CA GLN A 77 2.17 1.34 3.89
C GLN A 77 1.39 2.54 4.40
N LEU A 78 1.39 3.64 3.64
CA LEU A 78 0.68 4.85 4.05
C LEU A 78 -0.85 4.75 3.92
N ALA A 79 -1.37 3.83 3.09
CA ALA A 79 -2.79 3.49 3.11
C ALA A 79 -3.18 2.78 4.42
N ALA A 80 -2.32 1.89 4.94
CA ALA A 80 -2.53 1.26 6.24
C ALA A 80 -2.47 2.29 7.38
N VAL A 81 -1.48 3.19 7.38
CA VAL A 81 -1.40 4.29 8.35
C VAL A 81 -2.64 5.18 8.28
N SER A 82 -3.09 5.52 7.08
CA SER A 82 -4.30 6.30 6.86
C SER A 82 -5.54 5.63 7.45
N PHE A 83 -5.69 4.33 7.25
CA PHE A 83 -6.79 3.56 7.80
C PHE A 83 -6.76 3.51 9.34
N ALA A 84 -5.59 3.30 9.92
CA ALA A 84 -5.42 3.33 11.37
C ALA A 84 -5.85 4.67 11.99
N ARG A 85 -5.44 5.79 11.38
CA ARG A 85 -5.79 7.13 11.88
C ARG A 85 -7.28 7.45 11.76
N ASN A 86 -7.88 7.15 10.62
CA ASN A 86 -9.21 7.66 10.27
C ASN A 86 -10.35 6.67 10.53
N VAL A 87 -10.04 5.37 10.69
CA VAL A 87 -11.04 4.33 10.91
C VAL A 87 -10.83 3.62 12.25
N CYS A 88 -9.58 3.33 12.62
CA CYS A 88 -9.26 2.68 13.89
C CYS A 88 -9.10 3.68 15.06
N ASN A 89 -9.13 5.00 14.79
CA ASN A 89 -9.00 6.08 15.77
C ASN A 89 -7.62 6.15 16.47
N HIS A 90 -6.57 5.65 15.83
CA HIS A 90 -5.19 5.81 16.28
C HIS A 90 -4.59 7.09 15.67
N SER A 91 -4.90 8.26 16.22
CA SER A 91 -4.56 9.55 15.63
C SER A 91 -3.05 9.80 15.43
N ASP A 92 -2.20 9.14 16.22
CA ASP A 92 -0.73 9.19 16.17
C ASP A 92 -0.12 8.00 15.40
N ALA A 93 -0.94 7.16 14.79
CA ALA A 93 -0.46 6.01 14.01
C ALA A 93 0.49 6.45 12.89
N ASN A 94 1.60 5.74 12.76
CA ASN A 94 2.62 6.08 11.76
C ASN A 94 3.46 4.86 11.35
N SER A 95 4.38 5.09 10.43
CA SER A 95 5.53 4.23 10.18
C SER A 95 6.69 4.68 11.06
N THR A 96 7.43 3.73 11.64
CA THR A 96 8.67 4.04 12.39
C THR A 96 9.78 4.58 11.49
N GLU A 97 9.66 4.44 10.17
CA GLU A 97 10.51 5.14 9.20
C GLU A 97 10.30 6.66 9.25
N ILE A 98 9.06 7.10 9.50
CA ILE A 98 8.66 8.52 9.47
C ILE A 98 8.74 9.13 10.85
N GLU A 99 8.19 8.42 11.86
CA GLU A 99 8.14 8.83 13.25
C GLU A 99 8.55 7.66 14.15
N SER A 100 9.82 7.63 14.52
CA SER A 100 10.42 6.52 15.27
C SER A 100 9.80 6.30 16.65
N ASN A 101 9.19 7.33 17.23
CA ASN A 101 8.62 7.31 18.58
C ASN A 101 7.08 7.23 18.59
N THR A 102 6.46 6.84 17.48
CA THR A 102 5.00 6.68 17.45
C THR A 102 4.53 5.60 18.44
N ASN A 103 3.45 5.87 19.19
CA ASN A 103 2.85 4.87 20.08
C ASN A 103 2.09 3.77 19.30
N ASN A 104 1.72 4.07 18.05
CA ASN A 104 1.00 3.15 17.16
C ASN A 104 1.80 2.90 15.88
N PRO A 105 2.87 2.07 15.95
CA PRO A 105 3.69 1.71 14.79
C PRO A 105 2.94 0.71 13.90
N ILE A 106 2.15 1.23 12.96
CA ILE A 106 1.40 0.42 12.00
C ILE A 106 2.34 -0.24 10.99
N ILE A 107 3.37 0.51 10.62
CA ILE A 107 4.46 0.05 9.77
C ILE A 107 5.74 0.10 10.58
N ASP A 108 6.44 -1.02 10.67
CA ASP A 108 7.59 -1.17 11.56
C ASP A 108 8.64 -2.11 10.97
N LEU A 109 9.81 -2.15 11.59
CA LEU A 109 10.81 -3.18 11.33
C LEU A 109 10.36 -4.52 11.92
N LEU A 110 10.63 -5.61 11.22
CA LEU A 110 10.50 -6.93 11.82
C LEU A 110 11.61 -7.17 12.85
N PRO A 111 11.36 -7.97 13.90
CA PRO A 111 12.36 -8.23 14.95
C PRO A 111 13.70 -8.75 14.43
N GLU A 112 13.69 -9.52 13.34
CA GLU A 112 14.92 -10.03 12.70
C GLU A 112 15.71 -8.95 11.93
N GLN A 113 15.13 -7.77 11.73
CA GLN A 113 15.78 -6.61 11.10
C GLN A 113 16.29 -5.60 12.13
N ASP A 114 15.94 -5.78 13.39
CA ASP A 114 16.40 -4.94 14.49
C ASP A 114 17.90 -5.13 14.72
N GLY A 115 18.62 -4.02 14.89
CA GLY A 115 20.07 -4.05 15.10
C GLY A 115 20.93 -4.21 13.84
N VAL A 116 20.34 -4.33 12.64
CA VAL A 116 21.10 -4.34 11.37
C VAL A 116 21.48 -2.91 11.00
N THR A 117 22.75 -2.58 11.18
CA THR A 117 23.31 -1.24 10.91
C THR A 117 23.61 -0.98 9.44
N ASP A 118 23.81 -2.03 8.65
CA ASP A 118 24.00 -1.90 7.20
C ASP A 118 22.64 -1.72 6.49
N MET A 119 22.40 -0.52 6.00
CA MET A 119 21.17 -0.14 5.31
C MET A 119 20.84 -1.05 4.10
N GLY A 120 21.85 -1.58 3.42
CA GLY A 120 21.67 -2.53 2.31
C GLY A 120 21.30 -3.94 2.79
N GLY A 121 21.81 -4.37 3.94
CA GLY A 121 21.59 -5.71 4.50
C GLY A 121 20.23 -5.92 5.15
N SER A 122 19.49 -4.84 5.47
CA SER A 122 18.17 -4.91 6.09
C SER A 122 17.01 -4.90 5.10
N LEU A 123 17.27 -4.72 3.80
CA LEU A 123 16.24 -4.76 2.77
C LEU A 123 15.79 -6.20 2.49
N ARG A 124 14.47 -6.40 2.45
CA ARG A 124 13.90 -7.60 1.84
C ARG A 124 14.04 -7.49 0.33
N LEU A 125 14.76 -8.41 -0.26
CA LEU A 125 15.09 -8.41 -1.69
C LEU A 125 14.69 -9.73 -2.36
N GLY A 126 14.44 -9.67 -3.66
CA GLY A 126 14.22 -10.84 -4.49
C GLY A 126 12.76 -11.30 -4.56
N ALA A 127 12.55 -12.41 -5.26
CA ALA A 127 11.25 -13.02 -5.45
C ALA A 127 10.86 -13.84 -4.21
N ASN A 128 9.62 -13.66 -3.76
CA ASN A 128 9.03 -14.40 -2.66
C ASN A 128 7.63 -14.85 -3.05
N ASP A 129 7.25 -16.03 -2.60
CA ASP A 129 5.91 -16.53 -2.80
C ASP A 129 4.95 -15.89 -1.80
N ILE A 130 3.79 -15.51 -2.31
CA ILE A 130 2.70 -14.85 -1.58
C ILE A 130 1.47 -15.74 -1.70
N ASN A 131 0.91 -16.12 -0.57
CA ASN A 131 -0.37 -16.79 -0.50
C ASN A 131 -1.50 -15.76 -0.60
N VAL A 132 -2.33 -15.92 -1.62
CA VAL A 132 -3.47 -15.03 -1.88
C VAL A 132 -4.75 -15.73 -1.43
N LYS A 133 -5.49 -15.09 -0.53
CA LYS A 133 -6.73 -15.65 0.02
C LYS A 133 -7.81 -15.77 -1.07
N PRO A 134 -8.51 -16.90 -1.16
CA PRO A 134 -9.59 -17.10 -2.13
C PRO A 134 -10.72 -16.08 -1.92
N ASP A 135 -11.50 -15.85 -2.97
CA ASP A 135 -12.67 -14.96 -2.97
C ASP A 135 -12.39 -13.47 -2.73
N THR A 136 -11.12 -13.06 -2.74
CA THR A 136 -10.68 -11.68 -2.59
C THR A 136 -10.53 -10.98 -3.95
N VAL A 137 -10.41 -9.64 -3.94
CA VAL A 137 -10.14 -8.86 -5.16
C VAL A 137 -8.80 -9.27 -5.76
N ALA A 138 -7.77 -9.42 -4.93
CA ALA A 138 -6.45 -9.89 -5.36
C ALA A 138 -6.54 -11.28 -6.02
N ASN A 139 -7.26 -12.22 -5.43
CA ASN A 139 -7.42 -13.56 -6.00
C ASN A 139 -8.10 -13.53 -7.38
N LYS A 140 -9.14 -12.70 -7.53
CA LYS A 140 -9.82 -12.52 -8.84
C LYS A 140 -8.88 -11.93 -9.90
N ILE A 141 -7.99 -11.01 -9.50
CA ILE A 141 -7.03 -10.36 -10.41
C ILE A 141 -5.93 -11.33 -10.84
N TYR A 142 -5.34 -12.06 -9.90
CA TYR A 142 -4.22 -12.97 -10.20
C TYR A 142 -4.67 -14.33 -10.72
N GLY A 143 -5.90 -14.75 -10.43
CA GLY A 143 -6.46 -16.03 -10.86
C GLY A 143 -5.82 -17.26 -10.22
N GLN A 144 -5.06 -17.08 -9.14
CA GLN A 144 -4.33 -18.16 -8.47
C GLN A 144 -4.11 -17.84 -6.99
N ASN A 145 -3.93 -18.89 -6.16
CA ASN A 145 -3.79 -18.75 -4.72
C ASN A 145 -2.33 -18.56 -4.25
N THR A 146 -1.37 -18.70 -5.17
CA THR A 146 0.04 -18.42 -4.88
C THR A 146 0.63 -17.66 -6.05
N ILE A 147 1.27 -16.54 -5.75
CA ILE A 147 1.98 -15.71 -6.72
C ILE A 147 3.41 -15.48 -6.25
N SER A 148 4.34 -15.37 -7.19
CA SER A 148 5.73 -15.03 -6.86
C SER A 148 6.02 -13.60 -7.29
N LYS A 149 6.45 -12.74 -6.36
CA LYS A 149 6.70 -11.31 -6.61
C LYS A 149 8.01 -10.86 -6.00
N ARG A 150 8.68 -9.93 -6.70
CA ARG A 150 9.94 -9.34 -6.24
C ARG A 150 9.67 -8.25 -5.22
N HIS A 151 10.50 -8.21 -4.19
CA HIS A 151 10.43 -7.22 -3.11
C HIS A 151 11.66 -6.34 -3.07
N ARG A 152 11.46 -5.09 -2.59
CA ARG A 152 12.52 -4.15 -2.27
C ARG A 152 12.01 -3.15 -1.24
N HIS A 153 11.93 -3.58 0.02
CA HIS A 153 11.50 -2.73 1.13
C HIS A 153 12.11 -3.22 2.44
N ARG A 154 12.04 -2.40 3.46
CA ARG A 154 12.61 -2.64 4.78
C ARG A 154 11.54 -2.75 5.85
N TYR A 155 10.50 -1.92 5.74
CA TYR A 155 9.42 -1.81 6.70
C TYR A 155 8.24 -2.67 6.27
N GLU A 156 7.54 -3.22 7.26
CA GLU A 156 6.46 -4.18 7.10
C GLU A 156 5.23 -3.74 7.90
N PHE A 157 4.06 -4.23 7.54
CA PHE A 157 2.86 -4.04 8.36
C PHE A 157 3.00 -4.80 9.68
N ASN A 158 2.69 -4.13 10.77
CA ASN A 158 2.73 -4.72 12.12
C ASN A 158 1.50 -5.58 12.35
N THR A 159 1.69 -6.89 12.35
CA THR A 159 0.60 -7.89 12.42
C THR A 159 -0.24 -7.84 13.70
N LYS A 160 0.21 -7.15 14.75
CA LYS A 160 -0.61 -6.95 15.96
C LYS A 160 -1.92 -6.20 15.71
N TYR A 161 -2.02 -5.45 14.59
CA TYR A 161 -3.23 -4.70 14.22
C TYR A 161 -4.16 -5.46 13.27
N LEU A 162 -3.84 -6.69 12.86
CA LEU A 162 -4.60 -7.45 11.85
C LEU A 162 -6.09 -7.58 12.18
N ASP A 163 -6.39 -8.03 13.40
CA ASP A 163 -7.78 -8.29 13.82
C ASP A 163 -8.60 -6.99 13.88
N GLU A 164 -7.98 -5.91 14.34
CA GLU A 164 -8.62 -4.61 14.38
C GLU A 164 -8.94 -4.10 12.98
N PHE A 165 -8.00 -4.19 12.05
CA PHE A 165 -8.19 -3.78 10.66
C PHE A 165 -9.30 -4.59 9.99
N ALA A 166 -9.27 -5.91 10.15
CA ALA A 166 -10.30 -6.81 9.61
C ALA A 166 -11.68 -6.49 10.19
N GLY A 167 -11.78 -6.26 11.49
CA GLY A 167 -13.03 -5.87 12.16
C GLY A 167 -13.58 -4.52 11.73
N LYS A 168 -12.74 -3.67 11.12
CA LYS A 168 -13.10 -2.35 10.59
C LYS A 168 -13.26 -2.31 9.06
N GLY A 169 -13.06 -3.46 8.38
CA GLY A 169 -13.35 -3.60 6.96
C GLY A 169 -12.15 -3.48 6.01
N MET A 170 -10.91 -3.40 6.51
CA MET A 170 -9.71 -3.57 5.70
C MET A 170 -9.10 -4.95 5.98
N ILE A 171 -8.97 -5.77 4.97
CA ILE A 171 -8.41 -7.11 5.08
C ILE A 171 -7.05 -7.21 4.41
N PHE A 172 -6.23 -8.15 4.85
CA PHE A 172 -5.02 -8.54 4.17
C PHE A 172 -5.27 -9.83 3.39
N SER A 173 -5.35 -9.69 2.07
CA SER A 173 -5.66 -10.76 1.12
C SER A 173 -4.44 -11.50 0.61
N GLY A 174 -3.24 -10.96 0.80
CA GLY A 174 -1.98 -11.61 0.47
C GLY A 174 -1.03 -11.61 1.66
N GLU A 175 -0.42 -12.76 1.91
CA GLU A 175 0.53 -12.95 3.01
C GLU A 175 1.70 -13.84 2.59
N SER A 176 2.82 -13.68 3.25
CA SER A 176 3.99 -14.54 3.07
C SER A 176 4.63 -14.90 4.42
N ASP A 177 5.68 -15.70 4.38
CA ASP A 177 6.44 -16.09 5.57
C ASP A 177 5.53 -16.65 6.69
N SER A 178 4.63 -17.57 6.30
CA SER A 178 3.66 -18.20 7.22
C SER A 178 2.78 -17.21 7.99
N GLY A 179 2.35 -16.12 7.32
CA GLY A 179 1.47 -15.10 7.90
C GLY A 179 2.18 -14.02 8.73
N ARG A 180 3.51 -14.02 8.75
CA ARG A 180 4.27 -12.97 9.45
C ARG A 180 4.35 -11.65 8.67
N ARG A 181 4.14 -11.71 7.35
CA ARG A 181 4.25 -10.56 6.45
C ARG A 181 2.99 -10.37 5.64
N MET A 182 2.50 -9.14 5.62
CA MET A 182 1.29 -8.75 4.88
C MET A 182 1.70 -8.10 3.57
N GLU A 183 1.27 -8.70 2.47
CA GLU A 183 1.73 -8.35 1.13
C GLU A 183 0.70 -7.60 0.29
N ILE A 184 -0.59 -7.87 0.56
CA ILE A 184 -1.72 -7.24 -0.16
C ILE A 184 -2.77 -6.86 0.86
N LEU A 185 -3.18 -5.59 0.87
CA LEU A 185 -4.35 -5.11 1.60
C LEU A 185 -5.47 -4.76 0.63
N GLU A 186 -6.73 -4.90 1.07
CA GLU A 186 -7.87 -4.43 0.31
C GLU A 186 -9.05 -4.06 1.22
N ILE A 187 -9.94 -3.21 0.71
CA ILE A 187 -11.24 -2.90 1.31
C ILE A 187 -12.31 -3.51 0.39
N PRO A 188 -12.89 -4.67 0.74
CA PRO A 188 -13.82 -5.39 -0.12
C PRO A 188 -15.07 -4.61 -0.53
N GLU A 189 -15.60 -3.79 0.38
CA GLU A 189 -16.79 -2.96 0.13
C GLU A 189 -16.52 -1.71 -0.73
N HIS A 190 -15.25 -1.41 -1.00
CA HIS A 190 -14.85 -0.30 -1.84
C HIS A 190 -14.86 -0.71 -3.31
N LYS A 191 -15.17 0.24 -4.21
CA LYS A 191 -15.16 0.01 -5.66
C LYS A 191 -13.84 -0.63 -6.15
N PHE A 192 -12.73 -0.16 -5.67
CA PHE A 192 -11.39 -0.73 -5.82
C PHE A 192 -10.44 -0.02 -4.86
N PHE A 193 -10.04 -0.65 -3.78
CA PHE A 193 -9.02 -0.14 -2.87
C PHE A 193 -8.06 -1.27 -2.57
N VAL A 194 -6.91 -1.24 -3.23
CA VAL A 194 -5.90 -2.28 -3.13
C VAL A 194 -4.53 -1.65 -2.87
N GLY A 195 -3.79 -2.23 -1.96
CA GLY A 195 -2.39 -1.93 -1.74
C GLY A 195 -1.55 -3.20 -1.89
N VAL A 196 -0.36 -3.07 -2.48
CA VAL A 196 0.60 -4.17 -2.62
C VAL A 196 1.97 -3.73 -2.13
N GLN A 197 2.64 -4.58 -1.33
CA GLN A 197 3.97 -4.27 -0.78
C GLN A 197 5.08 -4.39 -1.84
N PHE A 198 4.86 -5.16 -2.86
CA PHE A 198 5.76 -5.38 -3.99
C PHE A 198 5.42 -4.48 -5.19
N PRO A 199 6.36 -4.22 -6.13
CA PRO A 199 6.09 -3.54 -7.38
C PRO A 199 5.36 -4.49 -8.36
N PRO A 200 4.05 -4.31 -8.60
CA PRO A 200 3.25 -5.24 -9.43
C PRO A 200 3.57 -5.12 -10.92
N GLU A 201 4.25 -4.05 -11.33
CA GLU A 201 4.65 -3.80 -12.71
C GLU A 201 5.88 -4.59 -13.16
N PHE A 202 6.54 -5.31 -12.24
CA PHE A 202 7.65 -6.22 -12.54
C PHE A 202 7.19 -7.66 -12.34
N ASN A 203 7.41 -8.47 -13.35
CA ASN A 203 7.18 -9.92 -13.34
C ASN A 203 8.49 -10.68 -13.15
#